data_4c835889b921dd5422bce1e22d2c5fd4
#
_entry.id   4c835889b921dd5422bce1e22d2c5fd4
#
_cell.length_a   1.000
_cell.length_b   1.000
_cell.length_c   1.000
_cell.angle_alpha   90.00
_cell.angle_beta   90.00
_cell.angle_gamma   90.00
#
_symmetry.space_group_name_H-M   'P 1'
#
loop_
_entity.id
_entity.type
_entity.pdbx_description
1 polymer ?
#
loop_
_entity_poly.entity_id
_entity_poly.type
_entity_poly.pdbx_seq_one_letter_code
_entity_poly.pdbx_strand_id
1 'polypeptide(L)'
;MKLKFIILLIVVLVGVPVPARGQIVTDSKSSKQIADSIRAELDSRPYFSLYKDTYFVGGTVLGGTPDKYNSDVKFQISFQQRLTKSNLPWNSYLYLFYTQKAIWNVLENSLPFHDLNFNPGVGLSKYIIMKDKLVGKATVMIEHESNGRAGTASRSWNKVSLAGEAYISPSLMAHAKYWIPIVDGKYNRDILRYSGLYQAGFQAMSLDDKWVLDMTLVKRKGWDLNFNTIVQLGYRINHNSNQFIMLQYYNGYGESLLDFKQYHSRIRFGLLIRPRFFSDF
;
A
#
# COMPACT_ATOMS: atom_id res chain seq x y z
N MET A 1 -5.48 26.27 15.26
CA MET A 1 -4.30 25.88 16.08
C MET A 1 -3.80 24.44 15.84
N LYS A 2 -4.45 23.61 14.98
CA LYS A 2 -4.09 22.19 14.75
C LYS A 2 -3.16 21.94 13.55
N LEU A 3 -2.99 22.92 12.66
CA LEU A 3 -2.18 22.75 11.43
C LEU A 3 -0.67 22.97 11.65
N LYS A 4 -0.29 23.77 12.66
CA LYS A 4 1.13 24.07 12.96
C LYS A 4 1.90 22.89 13.58
N PHE A 5 1.21 21.94 14.20
CA PHE A 5 1.84 20.76 14.82
C PHE A 5 2.27 19.69 13.81
N ILE A 6 1.54 19.55 12.69
CA ILE A 6 1.85 18.56 11.67
C ILE A 6 3.06 18.98 10.84
N ILE A 7 3.22 20.29 10.58
CA ILE A 7 4.38 20.82 9.83
C ILE A 7 5.67 20.72 10.67
N LEU A 8 5.57 20.83 11.99
CA LEU A 8 6.74 20.72 12.87
C LEU A 8 7.29 19.28 12.95
N LEU A 9 6.43 18.27 12.83
CA LEU A 9 6.86 16.86 12.85
C LEU A 9 7.62 16.46 11.57
N ILE A 10 7.30 17.08 10.44
CA ILE A 10 7.98 16.83 9.15
C ILE A 10 9.38 17.48 9.11
N VAL A 11 9.55 18.63 9.78
CA VAL A 11 10.84 19.38 9.79
C VAL A 11 11.88 18.71 10.68
N VAL A 12 11.47 18.00 11.75
CA VAL A 12 12.43 17.36 12.67
C VAL A 12 13.05 16.08 12.09
N LEU A 13 12.43 15.45 11.09
CA LEU A 13 12.95 14.23 10.47
C LEU A 13 13.96 14.47 9.34
N VAL A 14 14.13 15.71 8.87
CA VAL A 14 15.03 16.07 7.74
C VAL A 14 16.41 16.51 8.19
N GLY A 15 16.66 16.69 9.49
CA GLY A 15 17.84 17.38 10.02
C GLY A 15 18.98 16.50 10.56
N VAL A 16 19.06 15.19 10.25
CA VAL A 16 20.20 14.37 10.72
C VAL A 16 21.24 14.24 9.61
N PRO A 17 22.44 14.85 9.71
CA PRO A 17 23.52 14.64 8.76
C PRO A 17 24.07 13.22 8.92
N VAL A 18 23.93 12.39 7.89
CA VAL A 18 24.55 11.07 7.82
C VAL A 18 26.02 11.26 7.41
N PRO A 19 27.01 10.84 8.21
CA PRO A 19 28.40 10.90 7.79
C PRO A 19 28.62 9.94 6.63
N ALA A 20 29.07 10.50 5.48
CA ALA A 20 29.47 9.70 4.34
C ALA A 20 30.78 8.97 4.69
N ARG A 21 30.71 7.67 4.97
CA ARG A 21 31.89 6.80 4.96
C ARG A 21 32.26 6.52 3.51
N GLY A 22 33.29 7.18 3.03
CA GLY A 22 33.93 6.88 1.76
C GLY A 22 34.54 5.47 1.80
N GLN A 23 34.01 4.55 1.03
CA GLN A 23 34.72 3.32 0.67
C GLN A 23 35.51 3.60 -0.61
N ILE A 24 36.81 3.44 -0.52
CA ILE A 24 37.70 3.38 -1.67
C ILE A 24 37.44 2.04 -2.35
N VAL A 25 36.67 2.05 -3.45
CA VAL A 25 36.46 0.86 -4.28
C VAL A 25 37.45 0.94 -5.44
N THR A 26 38.50 0.16 -5.38
CA THR A 26 39.36 -0.21 -6.51
C THR A 26 38.67 -1.34 -7.28
N ASP A 27 37.76 -0.99 -8.15
CA ASP A 27 37.37 -1.66 -9.41
C ASP A 27 36.14 -0.94 -9.94
N SER A 28 36.33 0.01 -10.83
CA SER A 28 35.21 0.78 -11.39
C SER A 28 34.49 -0.05 -12.47
N LYS A 29 33.56 -0.94 -12.05
CA LYS A 29 32.58 -1.40 -12.99
C LYS A 29 31.88 -0.19 -13.61
N SER A 30 31.71 -0.18 -14.91
CA SER A 30 30.98 0.92 -15.55
C SER A 30 29.54 0.99 -15.00
N SER A 31 28.93 2.17 -14.92
CA SER A 31 27.55 2.34 -14.47
C SER A 31 26.56 1.41 -15.19
N LYS A 32 26.87 1.06 -16.45
CA LYS A 32 26.09 0.08 -17.22
C LYS A 32 26.19 -1.33 -16.63
N GLN A 33 27.40 -1.78 -16.27
CA GLN A 33 27.61 -3.13 -15.71
C GLN A 33 26.94 -3.28 -14.34
N ILE A 34 26.92 -2.23 -13.53
CA ILE A 34 26.21 -2.24 -12.24
C ILE A 34 24.70 -2.27 -12.45
N ALA A 35 24.17 -1.47 -13.37
CA ALA A 35 22.74 -1.50 -13.70
C ALA A 35 22.31 -2.88 -14.25
N ASP A 36 23.12 -3.52 -15.07
CA ASP A 36 22.85 -4.86 -15.60
C ASP A 36 22.94 -5.94 -14.49
N SER A 37 23.85 -5.79 -13.54
CA SER A 37 23.94 -6.66 -12.36
C SER A 37 22.67 -6.55 -11.48
N ILE A 38 22.17 -5.33 -11.23
CA ILE A 38 20.92 -5.11 -10.50
C ILE A 38 19.72 -5.75 -11.24
N ARG A 39 19.66 -5.60 -12.57
CA ARG A 39 18.59 -6.25 -13.37
C ARG A 39 18.68 -7.76 -13.31
N ALA A 40 19.88 -8.34 -13.40
CA ALA A 40 20.08 -9.78 -13.27
C ALA A 40 19.60 -10.30 -11.90
N GLU A 41 19.87 -9.55 -10.82
CA GLU A 41 19.34 -9.85 -9.49
C GLU A 41 17.81 -9.80 -9.47
N LEU A 42 17.20 -8.74 -10.01
CA LEU A 42 15.75 -8.61 -10.14
C LEU A 42 15.14 -9.76 -10.96
N ASP A 43 15.80 -10.16 -12.04
CA ASP A 43 15.36 -11.27 -12.90
C ASP A 43 15.47 -12.64 -12.22
N SER A 44 16.38 -12.80 -11.25
CA SER A 44 16.55 -14.03 -10.46
C SER A 44 15.50 -14.22 -9.37
N ARG A 45 14.77 -13.15 -8.98
CA ARG A 45 13.75 -13.20 -7.92
C ARG A 45 12.61 -14.14 -8.30
N PRO A 46 11.92 -14.75 -7.32
CA PRO A 46 10.76 -15.59 -7.57
C PRO A 46 9.70 -14.88 -8.43
N TYR A 47 9.06 -15.63 -9.33
CA TYR A 47 7.97 -15.11 -10.16
C TYR A 47 6.72 -14.79 -9.35
N PHE A 48 6.45 -15.56 -8.29
CA PHE A 48 5.37 -15.35 -7.35
C PHE A 48 5.90 -14.65 -6.08
N SER A 49 5.23 -13.58 -5.64
CA SER A 49 5.61 -12.83 -4.44
C SER A 49 4.42 -12.08 -3.86
N LEU A 50 4.57 -11.59 -2.64
CA LEU A 50 3.62 -10.63 -2.07
C LEU A 50 3.66 -9.33 -2.88
N TYR A 51 2.47 -8.72 -3.06
CA TYR A 51 2.30 -7.44 -3.75
C TYR A 51 2.17 -6.30 -2.75
N LYS A 52 1.11 -6.29 -1.96
CA LYS A 52 0.89 -5.38 -0.84
C LYS A 52 1.05 -6.12 0.47
N ASP A 53 1.02 -5.37 1.55
CA ASP A 53 0.95 -5.92 2.90
C ASP A 53 -0.19 -6.92 3.03
N THR A 54 0.11 -8.10 3.55
CA THR A 54 -0.87 -9.11 3.91
C THR A 54 -1.05 -9.06 5.42
N TYR A 55 -2.27 -8.85 5.90
CA TYR A 55 -2.53 -8.67 7.33
C TYR A 55 -3.84 -9.29 7.79
N PHE A 56 -3.91 -9.55 9.09
CA PHE A 56 -5.08 -10.01 9.81
C PHE A 56 -5.16 -9.25 11.13
N VAL A 57 -6.13 -8.35 11.26
CA VAL A 57 -6.25 -7.41 12.38
C VAL A 57 -7.69 -7.35 12.89
N GLY A 58 -7.87 -7.38 14.20
CA GLY A 58 -9.14 -7.20 14.86
C GLY A 58 -9.21 -5.89 15.63
N GLY A 59 -10.37 -5.28 15.71
CA GLY A 59 -10.52 -4.04 16.44
C GLY A 59 -11.92 -3.45 16.41
N THR A 60 -12.02 -2.17 16.76
CA THR A 60 -13.30 -1.52 17.01
C THR A 60 -13.26 -0.04 16.61
N VAL A 61 -14.41 0.62 16.74
CA VAL A 61 -14.56 2.06 16.56
C VAL A 61 -13.66 2.83 17.54
N LEU A 62 -13.05 3.90 17.06
CA LEU A 62 -12.32 4.86 17.90
C LEU A 62 -13.18 6.11 18.14
N GLY A 63 -13.37 6.47 19.41
CA GLY A 63 -14.17 7.61 19.81
C GLY A 63 -15.67 7.32 19.98
N GLY A 64 -16.05 6.04 20.06
CA GLY A 64 -17.40 5.56 20.35
C GLY A 64 -17.41 4.42 21.35
N THR A 65 -18.60 3.92 21.69
CA THR A 65 -18.76 2.72 22.54
C THR A 65 -18.60 1.48 21.67
N PRO A 66 -17.65 0.58 21.96
CA PRO A 66 -17.51 -0.68 21.24
C PRO A 66 -18.73 -1.57 21.39
N ASP A 67 -19.19 -2.14 20.28
CA ASP A 67 -20.25 -3.14 20.23
C ASP A 67 -20.00 -4.16 19.13
N LYS A 68 -20.87 -5.17 19.00
CA LYS A 68 -20.73 -6.24 18.01
C LYS A 68 -20.93 -5.77 16.55
N TYR A 69 -21.49 -4.60 16.31
CA TYR A 69 -21.76 -4.06 14.97
C TYR A 69 -20.65 -3.11 14.49
N ASN A 70 -19.82 -2.59 15.41
CA ASN A 70 -18.74 -1.69 15.11
C ASN A 70 -17.35 -2.26 15.45
N SER A 71 -17.30 -3.52 15.84
CA SER A 71 -16.08 -4.29 16.10
C SER A 71 -15.98 -5.44 15.11
N ASP A 72 -14.87 -5.52 14.41
CA ASP A 72 -14.67 -6.44 13.30
C ASP A 72 -13.24 -7.01 13.25
N VAL A 73 -13.07 -8.00 12.40
CA VAL A 73 -11.78 -8.42 11.90
C VAL A 73 -11.66 -7.97 10.46
N LYS A 74 -10.54 -7.34 10.13
CA LYS A 74 -10.16 -6.97 8.79
C LYS A 74 -8.94 -7.75 8.36
N PHE A 75 -8.98 -8.35 7.18
CA PHE A 75 -7.78 -8.94 6.61
C PHE A 75 -7.59 -8.56 5.15
N GLN A 76 -6.36 -8.59 4.73
CA GLN A 76 -5.95 -8.41 3.35
C GLN A 76 -4.96 -9.50 2.96
N ILE A 77 -5.19 -10.10 1.79
CA ILE A 77 -4.26 -11.01 1.14
C ILE A 77 -3.90 -10.37 -0.19
N SER A 78 -2.60 -10.24 -0.48
CA SER A 78 -2.16 -9.60 -1.70
C SER A 78 -0.91 -10.27 -2.26
N PHE A 79 -0.94 -10.59 -3.55
CA PHE A 79 0.18 -11.21 -4.24
C PHE A 79 0.27 -10.74 -5.69
N GLN A 80 1.42 -10.99 -6.28
CA GLN A 80 1.70 -10.73 -7.68
C GLN A 80 2.42 -11.92 -8.32
N GLN A 81 2.14 -12.12 -9.60
CA GLN A 81 2.83 -13.08 -10.45
C GLN A 81 3.55 -12.32 -11.57
N ARG A 82 4.87 -12.36 -11.59
CA ARG A 82 5.67 -11.86 -12.69
C ARG A 82 5.54 -12.82 -13.89
N LEU A 83 5.29 -12.29 -15.07
CA LEU A 83 5.12 -13.07 -16.29
C LEU A 83 6.35 -13.01 -17.19
N THR A 84 7.15 -11.94 -17.09
CA THR A 84 8.34 -11.73 -17.93
C THR A 84 9.57 -11.40 -17.09
N LYS A 85 10.73 -11.46 -17.71
CA LYS A 85 11.97 -10.83 -17.22
C LYS A 85 12.08 -9.40 -17.75
N SER A 86 13.22 -8.75 -17.53
CA SER A 86 13.52 -7.37 -17.97
C SER A 86 13.70 -7.21 -19.49
N ASN A 87 13.02 -8.04 -20.28
CA ASN A 87 13.14 -8.11 -21.75
C ASN A 87 12.07 -7.32 -22.51
N LEU A 88 11.13 -6.71 -21.83
CA LEU A 88 10.12 -5.83 -22.43
C LEU A 88 10.70 -4.41 -22.65
N PRO A 89 10.05 -3.56 -23.47
CA PRO A 89 10.48 -2.17 -23.66
C PRO A 89 10.79 -1.46 -22.36
N TRP A 90 11.85 -0.63 -22.35
CA TRP A 90 12.36 0.10 -21.17
C TRP A 90 12.83 -0.81 -20.01
N ASN A 91 13.16 -2.08 -20.26
CA ASN A 91 13.50 -3.09 -19.25
C ASN A 91 12.37 -3.26 -18.22
N SER A 92 11.13 -3.25 -18.68
CA SER A 92 9.95 -3.41 -17.83
C SER A 92 9.58 -4.89 -17.69
N TYR A 93 8.74 -5.15 -16.68
CA TYR A 93 8.24 -6.46 -16.30
C TYR A 93 6.72 -6.47 -16.38
N LEU A 94 6.14 -7.51 -16.94
CA LEU A 94 4.70 -7.73 -16.93
C LEU A 94 4.32 -8.51 -15.67
N TYR A 95 3.31 -8.02 -14.96
CA TYR A 95 2.78 -8.64 -13.74
C TYR A 95 1.27 -8.84 -13.82
N LEU A 96 0.81 -9.92 -13.21
CA LEU A 96 -0.55 -10.04 -12.71
C LEU A 96 -0.55 -9.68 -11.23
N PHE A 97 -1.53 -8.91 -10.81
CA PHE A 97 -1.73 -8.47 -9.42
C PHE A 97 -3.06 -8.97 -8.90
N TYR A 98 -3.10 -9.33 -7.63
CA TYR A 98 -4.34 -9.65 -6.95
C TYR A 98 -4.30 -9.14 -5.52
N THR A 99 -5.37 -8.47 -5.11
CA THR A 99 -5.60 -8.10 -3.71
C THR A 99 -7.02 -8.44 -3.33
N GLN A 100 -7.18 -9.12 -2.21
CA GLN A 100 -8.47 -9.35 -1.57
C GLN A 100 -8.45 -8.72 -0.20
N LYS A 101 -9.45 -7.89 0.08
CA LYS A 101 -9.69 -7.30 1.40
C LYS A 101 -11.05 -7.77 1.90
N ALA A 102 -11.13 -8.14 3.17
CA ALA A 102 -12.35 -8.59 3.81
C ALA A 102 -12.59 -7.86 5.13
N ILE A 103 -13.84 -7.55 5.41
CA ILE A 103 -14.36 -7.11 6.71
C ILE A 103 -15.25 -8.25 7.22
N TRP A 104 -14.97 -8.75 8.41
CA TRP A 104 -15.59 -9.94 8.98
C TRP A 104 -16.17 -9.61 10.35
N ASN A 105 -17.48 -9.75 10.48
CA ASN A 105 -18.24 -9.45 11.71
C ASN A 105 -18.19 -10.66 12.65
N VAL A 106 -17.06 -10.89 13.28
CA VAL A 106 -16.80 -12.07 14.14
C VAL A 106 -17.57 -12.08 15.46
N LEU A 107 -18.24 -10.98 15.82
CA LEU A 107 -19.02 -10.86 17.03
C LEU A 107 -20.54 -10.98 16.77
N GLU A 108 -20.95 -11.09 15.50
CA GLU A 108 -22.35 -11.32 15.13
C GLU A 108 -22.68 -12.81 15.02
N ASN A 109 -23.96 -13.13 15.17
CA ASN A 109 -24.44 -14.50 14.98
C ASN A 109 -24.13 -14.98 13.56
N SER A 110 -23.69 -16.24 13.41
CA SER A 110 -23.28 -16.86 12.15
C SER A 110 -21.99 -16.27 11.53
N LEU A 111 -21.30 -15.36 12.22
CA LEU A 111 -20.00 -14.79 11.83
C LEU A 111 -19.97 -14.33 10.34
N PRO A 112 -20.87 -13.45 9.89
CA PRO A 112 -20.97 -13.12 8.48
C PRO A 112 -19.80 -12.26 8.00
N PHE A 113 -19.37 -12.45 6.75
CA PHE A 113 -18.57 -11.44 6.08
C PHE A 113 -19.42 -10.21 5.77
N HIS A 114 -19.03 -9.07 6.32
CA HIS A 114 -19.68 -7.81 6.03
C HIS A 114 -19.45 -7.40 4.57
N ASP A 115 -18.21 -7.43 4.12
CA ASP A 115 -17.85 -7.18 2.73
C ASP A 115 -16.57 -7.92 2.33
N LEU A 116 -16.51 -8.31 1.05
CA LEU A 116 -15.33 -8.91 0.40
C LEU A 116 -15.01 -8.08 -0.82
N ASN A 117 -13.80 -7.51 -0.90
CA ASN A 117 -13.38 -6.70 -2.03
C ASN A 117 -12.26 -7.41 -2.79
N PHE A 118 -12.50 -7.65 -4.08
CA PHE A 118 -11.60 -8.34 -5.00
C PHE A 118 -11.00 -7.33 -5.95
N ASN A 119 -9.67 -7.29 -6.07
CA ASN A 119 -8.97 -6.35 -6.93
C ASN A 119 -7.89 -7.07 -7.77
N PRO A 120 -8.28 -7.77 -8.85
CA PRO A 120 -7.34 -8.26 -9.85
C PRO A 120 -6.83 -7.11 -10.73
N GLY A 121 -5.61 -7.26 -11.25
CA GLY A 121 -5.01 -6.30 -12.17
C GLY A 121 -3.91 -6.91 -13.02
N VAL A 122 -3.58 -6.23 -14.10
CA VAL A 122 -2.43 -6.53 -14.96
C VAL A 122 -1.69 -5.24 -15.26
N GLY A 123 -0.37 -5.27 -15.27
CA GLY A 123 0.39 -4.04 -15.50
C GLY A 123 1.87 -4.25 -15.75
N LEU A 124 2.50 -3.18 -16.20
CA LEU A 124 3.93 -3.09 -16.46
C LEU A 124 4.61 -2.32 -15.33
N SER A 125 5.62 -2.93 -14.75
CA SER A 125 6.47 -2.30 -13.74
C SER A 125 7.88 -2.09 -14.28
N LYS A 126 8.45 -0.92 -13.99
CA LYS A 126 9.83 -0.57 -14.30
C LYS A 126 10.55 -0.21 -13.01
N TYR A 127 11.66 -0.90 -12.73
CA TYR A 127 12.57 -0.51 -11.66
C TYR A 127 13.47 0.63 -12.13
N ILE A 128 13.62 1.64 -11.30
CA ILE A 128 14.38 2.87 -11.60
C ILE A 128 15.75 2.75 -10.95
N ILE A 129 16.78 2.67 -11.79
CA ILE A 129 18.18 2.57 -11.36
C ILE A 129 18.86 3.89 -11.71
N MET A 130 19.44 4.57 -10.72
CA MET A 130 20.16 5.83 -10.87
C MET A 130 21.45 5.78 -10.06
N LYS A 131 22.55 6.26 -10.64
CA LYS A 131 23.87 6.30 -9.97
C LYS A 131 24.19 4.97 -9.27
N ASP A 132 24.01 3.88 -10.01
CA ASP A 132 24.34 2.50 -9.59
C ASP A 132 23.53 1.98 -8.37
N LYS A 133 22.34 2.55 -8.15
CA LYS A 133 21.45 2.14 -7.08
C LYS A 133 20.02 2.00 -7.60
N LEU A 134 19.30 1.04 -7.03
CA LEU A 134 17.84 0.95 -7.19
C LEU A 134 17.23 2.06 -6.33
N VAL A 135 16.56 3.02 -6.97
CA VAL A 135 16.00 4.20 -6.29
C VAL A 135 14.48 4.23 -6.29
N GLY A 136 13.83 3.30 -6.99
CA GLY A 136 12.37 3.27 -7.00
C GLY A 136 11.80 2.29 -8.02
N LYS A 137 10.47 2.33 -8.12
CA LYS A 137 9.68 1.55 -9.08
C LYS A 137 8.53 2.41 -9.59
N ALA A 138 8.22 2.30 -10.88
CA ALA A 138 7.03 2.88 -11.47
C ALA A 138 6.20 1.76 -12.10
N THR A 139 4.88 1.80 -11.93
CA THR A 139 3.96 0.78 -12.43
C THR A 139 2.76 1.46 -13.09
N VAL A 140 2.42 1.01 -14.30
CA VAL A 140 1.15 1.31 -14.95
C VAL A 140 0.33 0.05 -15.00
N MET A 141 -0.95 0.10 -14.57
CA MET A 141 -1.79 -1.09 -14.50
C MET A 141 -3.25 -0.80 -14.83
N ILE A 142 -3.93 -1.82 -15.30
CA ILE A 142 -5.39 -1.86 -15.41
C ILE A 142 -5.87 -2.77 -14.30
N GLU A 143 -6.82 -2.27 -13.50
CA GLU A 143 -7.37 -2.99 -12.35
C GLU A 143 -8.89 -2.97 -12.38
N HIS A 144 -9.46 -4.09 -11.96
CA HIS A 144 -10.87 -4.20 -11.62
C HIS A 144 -11.00 -4.28 -10.10
N GLU A 145 -12.00 -3.62 -9.53
CA GLU A 145 -12.31 -3.76 -8.11
C GLU A 145 -13.82 -3.96 -7.93
N SER A 146 -14.21 -5.04 -7.24
CA SER A 146 -15.61 -5.39 -7.02
C SER A 146 -15.80 -6.13 -5.70
N ASN A 147 -17.04 -6.12 -5.20
CA ASN A 147 -17.38 -6.86 -3.99
C ASN A 147 -18.08 -8.20 -4.27
N GLY A 148 -18.21 -8.62 -5.52
CA GLY A 148 -18.80 -9.91 -5.90
C GLY A 148 -20.28 -10.07 -5.55
N ARG A 149 -20.98 -9.02 -5.14
CA ARG A 149 -22.41 -9.06 -4.79
C ARG A 149 -23.28 -8.73 -6.00
N ALA A 150 -24.54 -9.18 -5.94
CA ALA A 150 -25.55 -8.90 -6.95
C ALA A 150 -26.55 -7.82 -6.50
N GLY A 151 -27.35 -7.31 -7.44
CA GLY A 151 -28.45 -6.37 -7.17
C GLY A 151 -27.97 -5.04 -6.58
N THR A 152 -28.72 -4.50 -5.63
CA THR A 152 -28.47 -3.21 -4.99
C THR A 152 -27.21 -3.17 -4.11
N ALA A 153 -26.70 -4.34 -3.72
CA ALA A 153 -25.47 -4.48 -2.96
C ALA A 153 -24.21 -4.57 -3.84
N SER A 154 -24.36 -4.67 -5.15
CA SER A 154 -23.24 -4.73 -6.11
C SER A 154 -22.46 -3.43 -6.14
N ARG A 155 -21.14 -3.54 -6.04
CA ARG A 155 -20.18 -2.43 -6.20
C ARG A 155 -19.05 -2.91 -7.09
N SER A 156 -18.78 -2.18 -8.16
CA SER A 156 -17.66 -2.47 -9.06
C SER A 156 -17.18 -1.22 -9.78
N TRP A 157 -15.92 -1.17 -10.09
CA TRP A 157 -15.30 -0.15 -10.95
C TRP A 157 -13.98 -0.64 -11.52
N ASN A 158 -13.58 -0.02 -12.63
CA ASN A 158 -12.32 -0.26 -13.28
C ASN A 158 -11.43 0.97 -13.15
N LYS A 159 -10.11 0.78 -13.19
CA LYS A 159 -9.12 1.85 -13.06
C LYS A 159 -7.95 1.60 -13.99
N VAL A 160 -7.47 2.66 -14.64
CA VAL A 160 -6.11 2.71 -15.15
C VAL A 160 -5.28 3.45 -14.11
N SER A 161 -4.31 2.78 -13.51
CA SER A 161 -3.54 3.32 -12.39
C SER A 161 -2.09 3.53 -12.77
N LEU A 162 -1.51 4.62 -12.26
CA LEU A 162 -0.08 4.91 -12.27
C LEU A 162 0.40 4.95 -10.83
N ALA A 163 1.29 4.05 -10.47
CA ALA A 163 1.90 3.98 -9.14
C ALA A 163 3.41 4.26 -9.22
N GLY A 164 3.94 4.89 -8.20
CA GLY A 164 5.36 5.16 -8.05
C GLY A 164 5.82 5.02 -6.60
N GLU A 165 7.01 4.49 -6.44
CA GLU A 165 7.71 4.34 -5.18
C GLU A 165 9.11 4.91 -5.34
N ALA A 166 9.60 5.65 -4.34
CA ALA A 166 10.92 6.23 -4.34
C ALA A 166 11.61 6.04 -3.00
N TYR A 167 12.80 5.45 -2.99
CA TYR A 167 13.67 5.41 -1.81
C TYR A 167 14.35 6.75 -1.62
N ILE A 168 13.96 7.46 -0.57
CA ILE A 168 14.56 8.74 -0.18
C ILE A 168 15.84 8.48 0.62
N SER A 169 15.81 7.43 1.47
CA SER A 169 16.94 6.93 2.23
C SER A 169 16.78 5.41 2.45
N PRO A 170 17.79 4.70 3.00
CA PRO A 170 17.64 3.28 3.33
C PRO A 170 16.49 2.95 4.28
N SER A 171 16.02 3.94 5.04
CA SER A 171 14.97 3.80 6.04
C SER A 171 13.69 4.58 5.72
N LEU A 172 13.64 5.29 4.58
CA LEU A 172 12.48 6.11 4.20
C LEU A 172 12.15 5.92 2.73
N MET A 173 10.93 5.50 2.45
CA MET A 173 10.35 5.38 1.12
C MET A 173 9.11 6.27 1.02
N ALA A 174 8.97 7.00 -0.08
CA ALA A 174 7.74 7.68 -0.44
C ALA A 174 7.02 6.88 -1.52
N HIS A 175 5.68 6.93 -1.50
CA HIS A 175 4.86 6.27 -2.50
C HIS A 175 3.69 7.15 -2.91
N ALA A 176 3.25 6.99 -4.14
CA ALA A 176 2.05 7.64 -4.66
C ALA A 176 1.37 6.75 -5.70
N LYS A 177 0.05 6.83 -5.77
CA LYS A 177 -0.74 6.17 -6.81
C LYS A 177 -1.86 7.11 -7.24
N TYR A 178 -1.97 7.29 -8.55
CA TYR A 178 -3.06 8.00 -9.20
C TYR A 178 -3.85 7.00 -10.04
N TRP A 179 -5.16 7.17 -10.11
CA TRP A 179 -5.99 6.33 -10.98
C TRP A 179 -7.01 7.14 -11.79
N ILE A 180 -7.15 6.76 -13.05
CA ILE A 180 -8.20 7.22 -13.94
C ILE A 180 -9.33 6.19 -13.81
N PRO A 181 -10.45 6.56 -13.19
CA PRO A 181 -11.54 5.62 -12.95
C PRO A 181 -12.39 5.45 -14.20
N ILE A 182 -12.86 4.23 -14.41
CA ILE A 182 -13.89 3.87 -15.37
C ILE A 182 -15.02 3.28 -14.53
N VAL A 183 -15.95 4.16 -14.08
CA VAL A 183 -17.05 3.78 -13.20
C VAL A 183 -18.23 3.37 -14.05
N ASP A 184 -18.50 2.07 -14.11
CA ASP A 184 -19.60 1.46 -14.85
C ASP A 184 -20.70 0.89 -13.92
N GLY A 185 -20.41 0.82 -12.63
CA GLY A 185 -21.33 0.29 -11.62
C GLY A 185 -22.56 1.17 -11.39
N LYS A 186 -23.76 0.59 -11.56
CA LYS A 186 -25.04 1.29 -11.40
C LYS A 186 -25.22 1.90 -10.00
N TYR A 187 -24.73 1.22 -8.96
CA TYR A 187 -24.99 1.55 -7.56
C TYR A 187 -23.83 2.27 -6.85
N ASN A 188 -22.75 2.58 -7.56
CA ASN A 188 -21.57 3.26 -7.02
C ASN A 188 -21.03 4.38 -7.93
N ARG A 189 -21.90 5.08 -8.68
CA ARG A 189 -21.52 6.18 -9.59
C ARG A 189 -20.76 7.31 -8.92
N ASP A 190 -21.00 7.52 -7.63
CA ASP A 190 -20.38 8.56 -6.82
C ASP A 190 -19.18 8.07 -5.97
N ILE A 191 -18.66 6.88 -6.26
CA ILE A 191 -17.59 6.22 -5.48
C ILE A 191 -16.35 7.13 -5.31
N LEU A 192 -16.00 7.93 -6.32
CA LEU A 192 -14.85 8.83 -6.29
C LEU A 192 -14.93 9.92 -5.22
N ARG A 193 -16.16 10.28 -4.84
CA ARG A 193 -16.38 11.27 -3.79
C ARG A 193 -15.88 10.74 -2.42
N TYR A 194 -15.85 9.44 -2.25
CA TYR A 194 -15.55 8.75 -1.00
C TYR A 194 -14.23 7.96 -1.05
N SER A 195 -14.03 7.15 -2.08
CA SER A 195 -12.84 6.29 -2.24
C SER A 195 -11.65 7.03 -2.87
N GLY A 196 -11.87 8.24 -3.40
CA GLY A 196 -10.81 9.13 -3.85
C GLY A 196 -10.32 8.92 -5.27
N LEU A 197 -9.30 9.71 -5.66
CA LEU A 197 -8.70 9.77 -7.01
C LEU A 197 -7.20 9.45 -6.99
N TYR A 198 -6.52 9.76 -5.91
CA TYR A 198 -5.11 9.46 -5.73
C TYR A 198 -4.76 9.30 -4.26
N GLN A 199 -3.68 8.63 -4.04
CA GLN A 199 -3.09 8.46 -2.72
C GLN A 199 -1.61 8.81 -2.75
N ALA A 200 -1.11 9.26 -1.63
CA ALA A 200 0.31 9.45 -1.38
C ALA A 200 0.61 9.15 0.08
N GLY A 201 1.82 8.74 0.33
CA GLY A 201 2.26 8.40 1.66
C GLY A 201 3.75 8.15 1.76
N PHE A 202 4.14 7.66 2.91
CA PHE A 202 5.51 7.26 3.18
C PHE A 202 5.57 6.06 4.11
N GLN A 203 6.64 5.34 3.99
CA GLN A 203 7.03 4.26 4.89
C GLN A 203 8.38 4.61 5.51
N ALA A 204 8.44 4.60 6.83
CA ALA A 204 9.67 4.79 7.59
C ALA A 204 9.98 3.55 8.43
N MET A 205 11.25 3.15 8.45
CA MET A 205 11.75 2.02 9.23
C MET A 205 12.79 2.52 10.24
N SER A 206 12.77 2.00 11.45
CA SER A 206 13.81 2.30 12.45
C SER A 206 15.17 1.76 12.01
N LEU A 207 16.25 2.32 12.55
CA LEU A 207 17.63 1.93 12.20
C LEU A 207 17.97 0.49 12.60
N ASP A 208 17.25 -0.06 13.56
CA ASP A 208 17.36 -1.46 14.01
C ASP A 208 16.40 -2.41 13.29
N ASP A 209 15.71 -1.92 12.24
CA ASP A 209 14.72 -2.65 11.44
C ASP A 209 13.55 -3.26 12.23
N LYS A 210 13.35 -2.87 13.49
CA LYS A 210 12.29 -3.42 14.34
C LYS A 210 10.96 -2.73 14.16
N TRP A 211 10.95 -1.41 14.00
CA TRP A 211 9.74 -0.63 13.85
C TRP A 211 9.55 -0.17 12.42
N VAL A 212 8.33 -0.21 11.96
CA VAL A 212 7.92 0.36 10.70
C VAL A 212 6.68 1.21 10.89
N LEU A 213 6.71 2.41 10.37
CA LEU A 213 5.56 3.32 10.30
C LEU A 213 5.20 3.50 8.83
N ASP A 214 3.95 3.25 8.51
CA ASP A 214 3.38 3.54 7.20
C ASP A 214 2.23 4.52 7.36
N MET A 215 2.22 5.56 6.55
CA MET A 215 1.13 6.54 6.51
C MET A 215 0.70 6.76 5.08
N THR A 216 -0.57 6.52 4.79
CA THR A 216 -1.19 6.74 3.49
C THR A 216 -2.37 7.70 3.62
N LEU A 217 -2.39 8.71 2.78
CA LEU A 217 -3.48 9.67 2.62
C LEU A 217 -4.12 9.47 1.24
N VAL A 218 -5.42 9.18 1.21
CA VAL A 218 -6.19 9.05 -0.02
C VAL A 218 -7.03 10.31 -0.20
N LYS A 219 -6.73 11.10 -1.22
CA LYS A 219 -7.46 12.34 -1.51
C LYS A 219 -8.79 12.03 -2.15
N ARG A 220 -9.87 12.45 -1.50
CA ARG A 220 -11.22 12.34 -2.02
C ARG A 220 -11.51 13.42 -3.07
N LYS A 221 -12.51 13.21 -3.91
CA LYS A 221 -12.95 14.19 -4.92
C LYS A 221 -13.43 15.47 -4.22
N GLY A 222 -13.03 16.64 -4.71
CA GLY A 222 -13.33 17.98 -4.19
C GLY A 222 -12.06 18.81 -4.01
N TRP A 223 -12.23 20.13 -3.79
CA TRP A 223 -11.14 21.09 -3.61
C TRP A 223 -10.70 21.24 -2.15
N ASP A 224 -11.52 20.81 -1.22
CA ASP A 224 -11.25 20.83 0.22
C ASP A 224 -10.18 19.82 0.62
N LEU A 225 -9.52 20.05 1.76
CA LEU A 225 -8.52 19.15 2.33
C LEU A 225 -9.16 17.91 2.99
N ASN A 226 -9.86 17.12 2.17
CA ASN A 226 -10.56 15.92 2.59
C ASN A 226 -9.75 14.67 2.24
N PHE A 227 -9.33 13.92 3.24
CA PHE A 227 -8.55 12.70 3.09
C PHE A 227 -9.21 11.52 3.80
N ASN A 228 -8.99 10.31 3.26
CA ASN A 228 -9.06 9.10 4.05
C ASN A 228 -7.63 8.81 4.50
N THR A 229 -7.46 8.53 5.78
CA THR A 229 -6.15 8.37 6.42
C THR A 229 -5.98 6.93 6.88
N ILE A 230 -4.85 6.34 6.54
CA ILE A 230 -4.44 5.01 6.99
C ILE A 230 -3.08 5.18 7.66
N VAL A 231 -2.95 4.74 8.92
CA VAL A 231 -1.68 4.70 9.63
C VAL A 231 -1.47 3.29 10.14
N GLN A 232 -0.29 2.74 9.88
CA GLN A 232 0.10 1.42 10.32
C GLN A 232 1.42 1.50 11.06
N LEU A 233 1.45 1.00 12.30
CA LEU A 233 2.66 0.88 13.09
C LEU A 233 2.93 -0.61 13.31
N GLY A 234 4.05 -1.10 12.80
CA GLY A 234 4.46 -2.49 12.90
C GLY A 234 5.68 -2.66 13.79
N TYR A 235 5.68 -3.71 14.61
CA TYR A 235 6.85 -4.17 15.36
C TYR A 235 7.24 -5.57 14.86
N ARG A 236 8.48 -5.74 14.39
CA ARG A 236 9.00 -6.99 13.85
C ARG A 236 9.12 -8.05 14.95
N ILE A 237 8.48 -9.20 14.73
CA ILE A 237 8.44 -10.29 15.74
C ILE A 237 9.81 -10.97 15.85
N ASN A 238 10.46 -11.21 14.70
CA ASN A 238 11.76 -11.89 14.66
C ASN A 238 12.66 -11.18 13.65
N HIS A 239 13.91 -10.91 13.99
CA HIS A 239 14.87 -10.09 13.24
C HIS A 239 15.01 -10.51 11.76
N ASN A 240 14.94 -11.82 11.45
CA ASN A 240 15.08 -12.33 10.08
C ASN A 240 13.75 -12.61 9.38
N SER A 241 12.61 -12.23 9.98
CA SER A 241 11.29 -12.47 9.42
C SER A 241 10.72 -11.21 8.75
N ASN A 242 9.72 -11.43 7.90
CA ASN A 242 8.87 -10.37 7.36
C ASN A 242 7.54 -10.26 8.10
N GLN A 243 7.48 -10.77 9.33
CA GLN A 243 6.30 -10.83 10.18
C GLN A 243 6.37 -9.75 11.26
N PHE A 244 5.27 -9.05 11.45
CA PHE A 244 5.16 -7.95 12.41
C PHE A 244 3.86 -8.10 13.21
N ILE A 245 3.88 -7.63 14.44
CA ILE A 245 2.67 -7.22 15.15
C ILE A 245 2.32 -5.82 14.66
N MET A 246 1.06 -5.55 14.35
CA MET A 246 0.64 -4.29 13.74
C MET A 246 -0.51 -3.65 14.50
N LEU A 247 -0.41 -2.34 14.68
CA LEU A 247 -1.51 -1.45 15.02
C LEU A 247 -1.91 -0.68 13.76
N GLN A 248 -3.18 -0.75 13.38
CA GLN A 248 -3.73 -0.01 12.25
C GLN A 248 -4.77 1.00 12.71
N TYR A 249 -4.63 2.23 12.28
CA TYR A 249 -5.65 3.27 12.40
C TYR A 249 -6.21 3.59 11.01
N TYR A 250 -7.53 3.61 10.91
CA TYR A 250 -8.26 4.05 9.73
C TYR A 250 -9.19 5.20 10.10
N ASN A 251 -9.20 6.25 9.26
CA ASN A 251 -10.10 7.39 9.44
C ASN A 251 -10.57 7.91 8.08
N GLY A 252 -11.85 7.78 7.78
CA GLY A 252 -12.39 8.25 6.50
C GLY A 252 -13.54 7.40 5.97
N TYR A 253 -13.73 7.48 4.66
CA TYR A 253 -14.74 6.80 3.87
C TYR A 253 -14.09 5.76 2.95
N GLY A 254 -14.90 4.84 2.38
CA GLY A 254 -14.39 3.90 1.39
C GLY A 254 -13.48 2.82 1.95
N GLU A 255 -13.59 2.49 3.24
CA GLU A 255 -12.83 1.39 3.82
C GLU A 255 -13.22 0.04 3.20
N SER A 256 -14.51 -0.16 2.90
CA SER A 256 -15.04 -1.27 2.10
C SER A 256 -15.83 -0.73 0.90
N LEU A 257 -16.07 -1.57 -0.10
CA LEU A 257 -16.89 -1.18 -1.25
C LEU A 257 -18.37 -1.10 -0.90
N LEU A 258 -18.87 -2.00 -0.07
CA LEU A 258 -20.29 -2.02 0.31
C LEU A 258 -20.70 -0.71 0.98
N ASP A 259 -19.90 -0.28 1.95
CA ASP A 259 -20.14 0.89 2.80
C ASP A 259 -19.30 2.10 2.41
N PHE A 260 -18.93 2.24 1.13
CA PHE A 260 -18.02 3.30 0.71
C PHE A 260 -18.50 4.71 1.09
N LYS A 261 -19.80 4.90 1.35
CA LYS A 261 -20.43 6.17 1.80
C LYS A 261 -20.41 6.37 3.31
N GLN A 262 -20.06 5.34 4.07
CA GLN A 262 -20.03 5.43 5.54
C GLN A 262 -18.66 5.89 6.01
N TYR A 263 -18.68 6.78 6.99
CA TYR A 263 -17.46 7.23 7.66
C TYR A 263 -17.08 6.25 8.77
N HIS A 264 -15.82 5.85 8.76
CA HIS A 264 -15.26 4.97 9.78
C HIS A 264 -14.05 5.63 10.46
N SER A 265 -14.00 5.54 11.78
CA SER A 265 -12.82 5.81 12.58
C SER A 265 -12.54 4.57 13.42
N ARG A 266 -11.51 3.80 13.06
CA ARG A 266 -11.28 2.47 13.63
C ARG A 266 -9.83 2.27 14.01
N ILE A 267 -9.63 1.53 15.10
CA ILE A 267 -8.33 1.06 15.54
C ILE A 267 -8.35 -0.46 15.60
N ARG A 268 -7.34 -1.10 14.98
CA ARG A 268 -7.23 -2.55 14.92
C ARG A 268 -5.81 -2.99 15.23
N PHE A 269 -5.69 -4.17 15.81
CA PHE A 269 -4.43 -4.78 16.20
C PHE A 269 -4.37 -6.21 15.67
N GLY A 270 -3.17 -6.69 15.29
CA GLY A 270 -3.00 -8.06 14.83
C GLY A 270 -1.66 -8.30 14.14
N LEU A 271 -1.69 -9.16 13.11
CA LEU A 271 -0.50 -9.62 12.41
C LEU A 271 -0.38 -8.98 11.03
N LEU A 272 0.86 -8.72 10.63
CA LEU A 272 1.23 -8.20 9.33
C LEU A 272 2.37 -9.04 8.76
N ILE A 273 2.25 -9.41 7.48
CA ILE A 273 3.32 -10.00 6.67
C ILE A 273 3.62 -9.02 5.54
N ARG A 274 4.84 -8.53 5.48
CA ARG A 274 5.30 -7.49 4.54
C ARG A 274 6.11 -8.10 3.40
N PRO A 275 5.97 -7.62 2.15
CA PRO A 275 6.93 -7.93 1.09
C PRO A 275 8.35 -7.52 1.54
N ARG A 276 9.35 -8.36 1.23
CA ARG A 276 10.75 -8.00 1.55
C ARG A 276 11.29 -6.85 0.70
N PHE A 277 10.68 -6.63 -0.45
CA PHE A 277 11.04 -5.62 -1.43
C PHE A 277 9.77 -4.90 -1.86
N PHE A 278 9.81 -3.59 -1.95
CA PHE A 278 8.75 -2.70 -2.42
C PHE A 278 7.32 -3.26 -2.26
N SER A 279 6.65 -2.82 -1.25
CA SER A 279 5.21 -3.01 -1.09
C SER A 279 4.51 -1.97 -1.96
N ASP A 280 3.79 -2.39 -2.97
CA ASP A 280 2.91 -1.48 -3.73
C ASP A 280 1.67 -1.18 -2.88
N PHE A 281 1.38 0.07 -2.67
CA PHE A 281 0.30 0.58 -1.83
C PHE A 281 -1.01 0.79 -2.60
#